data_339861da6f8954f8869f0206f0c320a6
#
_entry.id   339861da6f8954f8869f0206f0c320a6
#
_cell.length_a   1.000
_cell.length_b   1.000
_cell.length_c   1.000
_cell.angle_alpha   90.00
_cell.angle_beta   90.00
_cell.angle_gamma   90.00
#
_symmetry.space_group_name_H-M   'P 1'
#
loop_
_entity.id
_entity.type
_entity.pdbx_description
1 polymer ?
#
loop_
_entity_poly.entity_id
_entity_poly.type
_entity_poly.pdbx_seq_one_letter_code
_entity_poly.pdbx_strand_id
1 'polypeptide(L)'
;MLKGLNKYTLTALSICGGVLSGLAWREWCPGIILLFSFVPFLLIGNHLGRNPQRYSPNAGFPYFLPGFVIFAIITLGWIRVVSIIAALGVILTAAFMMSLTMWLSNIIRSREGIIQGHLSLIVLWLTFEFVCLKIPVLSPWINLGNGLAKDIGLIQWYDVTGTAGGTLWILLSNIFLSELLAMLPARNSKRILFLSFFCGGCFARNLIKLKDQNA
;
A
#
# COMPACT_ATOMS: atom_id res chain seq x y z
N MET A 1 12.33 -16.75 6.65
CA MET A 1 12.41 -16.73 5.19
C MET A 1 13.23 -15.56 4.61
N LEU A 2 13.53 -14.49 5.36
CA LEU A 2 14.18 -13.26 4.84
C LEU A 2 15.61 -13.04 5.39
N LYS A 3 16.33 -14.08 5.81
CA LYS A 3 17.75 -13.97 6.19
C LYS A 3 18.59 -13.81 4.92
N GLY A 4 19.25 -12.65 4.76
CA GLY A 4 20.25 -12.43 3.72
C GLY A 4 19.77 -11.83 2.40
N LEU A 5 18.64 -11.05 2.39
CA LEU A 5 18.27 -10.32 1.19
C LEU A 5 19.39 -9.35 0.78
N ASN A 6 19.76 -9.42 -0.48
CA ASN A 6 20.72 -8.55 -1.11
C ASN A 6 19.98 -7.26 -1.56
N LYS A 7 20.73 -6.17 -1.77
CA LYS A 7 20.19 -4.89 -2.26
C LYS A 7 19.38 -5.06 -3.56
N TYR A 8 19.81 -5.92 -4.46
CA TYR A 8 19.11 -6.20 -5.71
C TYR A 8 17.73 -6.85 -5.48
N THR A 9 17.63 -7.76 -4.52
CA THR A 9 16.37 -8.41 -4.16
C THR A 9 15.39 -7.40 -3.53
N LEU A 10 15.89 -6.46 -2.70
CA LEU A 10 15.06 -5.40 -2.12
C LEU A 10 14.52 -4.48 -3.21
N THR A 11 15.36 -4.08 -4.18
CA THR A 11 14.92 -3.29 -5.35
C THR A 11 13.91 -4.05 -6.21
N ALA A 12 14.14 -5.34 -6.47
CA ALA A 12 13.21 -6.18 -7.23
C ALA A 12 11.84 -6.30 -6.52
N LEU A 13 11.82 -6.47 -5.19
CA LEU A 13 10.58 -6.45 -4.39
C LEU A 13 9.87 -5.10 -4.50
N SER A 14 10.61 -4.00 -4.45
CA SER A 14 10.05 -2.65 -4.62
C SER A 14 9.37 -2.50 -5.99
N ILE A 15 10.08 -2.86 -7.06
CA ILE A 15 9.55 -2.84 -8.43
C ILE A 15 8.30 -3.73 -8.55
N CYS A 16 8.34 -4.93 -7.99
CA CYS A 16 7.20 -5.85 -7.96
C CYS A 16 5.98 -5.20 -7.29
N GLY A 17 6.14 -4.58 -6.12
CA GLY A 17 5.09 -3.86 -5.43
C GLY A 17 4.53 -2.70 -6.27
N GLY A 18 5.42 -1.94 -6.92
CA GLY A 18 5.03 -0.84 -7.80
C GLY A 18 4.24 -1.29 -9.02
N VAL A 19 4.65 -2.38 -9.66
CA VAL A 19 3.93 -2.99 -10.79
C VAL A 19 2.56 -3.48 -10.34
N LEU A 20 2.48 -4.27 -9.27
CA LEU A 20 1.22 -4.79 -8.74
C LEU A 20 0.25 -3.65 -8.39
N SER A 21 0.74 -2.60 -7.73
CA SER A 21 -0.08 -1.44 -7.39
C SER A 21 -0.57 -0.70 -8.65
N GLY A 22 0.30 -0.48 -9.63
CA GLY A 22 -0.04 0.22 -10.87
C GLY A 22 -1.02 -0.54 -11.75
N LEU A 23 -0.97 -1.87 -11.76
CA LEU A 23 -1.88 -2.71 -12.55
C LEU A 23 -3.35 -2.51 -12.17
N ALA A 24 -3.65 -2.17 -10.92
CA ALA A 24 -5.00 -1.88 -10.46
C ALA A 24 -5.69 -0.74 -11.23
N TRP A 25 -4.94 0.18 -11.84
CA TRP A 25 -5.49 1.26 -12.69
C TRP A 25 -5.72 0.87 -14.14
N ARG A 26 -5.32 -0.36 -14.53
CA ARG A 26 -5.55 -0.85 -15.90
C ARG A 26 -6.93 -1.46 -16.04
N GLU A 27 -7.63 -1.18 -17.15
CA GLU A 27 -9.01 -1.62 -17.40
C GLU A 27 -9.18 -3.14 -17.32
N TRP A 28 -8.19 -3.89 -17.78
CA TRP A 28 -8.19 -5.36 -17.79
C TRP A 28 -7.81 -6.02 -16.46
N CYS A 29 -7.34 -5.24 -15.46
CA CYS A 29 -6.90 -5.78 -14.19
C CYS A 29 -7.86 -5.37 -13.06
N PRO A 30 -8.37 -6.32 -12.24
CA PRO A 30 -9.25 -6.00 -11.13
C PRO A 30 -8.54 -5.22 -10.04
N GLY A 31 -9.21 -4.26 -9.42
CA GLY A 31 -8.66 -3.43 -8.33
C GLY A 31 -8.34 -4.21 -7.07
N ILE A 32 -8.96 -5.38 -6.88
CA ILE A 32 -8.71 -6.28 -5.73
C ILE A 32 -7.22 -6.62 -5.54
N ILE A 33 -6.40 -6.52 -6.59
CA ILE A 33 -4.94 -6.71 -6.51
C ILE A 33 -4.28 -5.77 -5.50
N LEU A 34 -4.88 -4.60 -5.22
CA LEU A 34 -4.39 -3.65 -4.23
C LEU A 34 -4.39 -4.21 -2.81
N LEU A 35 -5.25 -5.19 -2.52
CA LEU A 35 -5.32 -5.79 -1.19
C LEU A 35 -4.05 -6.57 -0.79
N PHE A 36 -3.14 -6.83 -1.74
CA PHE A 36 -1.84 -7.49 -1.49
C PHE A 36 -0.65 -6.81 -2.19
N SER A 37 -0.86 -5.76 -2.96
CA SER A 37 0.19 -5.12 -3.77
C SER A 37 1.25 -4.38 -2.94
N PHE A 38 0.92 -3.94 -1.72
CA PHE A 38 1.84 -3.27 -0.81
C PHE A 38 2.65 -4.25 0.06
N VAL A 39 2.31 -5.53 0.07
CA VAL A 39 3.05 -6.55 0.82
C VAL A 39 4.56 -6.52 0.53
N PRO A 40 5.03 -6.41 -0.73
CA PRO A 40 6.46 -6.31 -1.01
C PRO A 40 7.14 -5.13 -0.30
N PHE A 41 6.50 -3.95 -0.24
CA PHE A 41 7.03 -2.79 0.46
C PHE A 41 7.11 -3.02 1.97
N LEU A 42 6.08 -3.63 2.55
CA LEU A 42 6.06 -3.98 3.98
C LEU A 42 7.12 -5.03 4.33
N LEU A 43 7.38 -5.98 3.44
CA LEU A 43 8.47 -6.95 3.60
C LEU A 43 9.85 -6.30 3.55
N ILE A 44 10.05 -5.26 2.70
CA ILE A 44 11.27 -4.45 2.69
C ILE A 44 11.44 -3.79 4.07
N GLY A 45 10.42 -3.08 4.57
CA GLY A 45 10.45 -2.45 5.89
C GLY A 45 10.74 -3.45 7.01
N ASN A 46 10.12 -4.63 6.96
CA ASN A 46 10.38 -5.73 7.90
C ASN A 46 11.83 -6.20 7.87
N HIS A 47 12.41 -6.32 6.69
CA HIS A 47 13.80 -6.73 6.53
C HIS A 47 14.78 -5.68 7.06
N LEU A 48 14.56 -4.41 6.72
CA LEU A 48 15.40 -3.30 7.18
C LEU A 48 15.37 -3.19 8.72
N GLY A 49 14.19 -3.21 9.33
CA GLY A 49 14.03 -3.11 10.78
C GLY A 49 14.61 -4.30 11.57
N ARG A 50 14.67 -5.50 10.97
CA ARG A 50 15.29 -6.68 11.58
C ARG A 50 16.82 -6.72 11.48
N ASN A 51 17.41 -5.86 10.66
CA ASN A 51 18.86 -5.82 10.44
C ASN A 51 19.44 -4.42 10.71
N PRO A 52 19.26 -3.84 11.91
CA PRO A 52 19.67 -2.46 12.21
C PRO A 52 21.18 -2.25 12.14
N GLN A 53 21.97 -3.33 12.30
CA GLN A 53 23.42 -3.29 12.17
C GLN A 53 23.91 -3.11 10.73
N ARG A 54 23.09 -3.56 9.76
CA ARG A 54 23.41 -3.47 8.33
C ARG A 54 22.77 -2.28 7.64
N TYR A 55 21.61 -1.87 8.12
CA TYR A 55 20.81 -0.79 7.52
C TYR A 55 20.48 0.25 8.58
N SER A 56 20.94 1.49 8.36
CA SER A 56 20.48 2.61 9.17
C SER A 56 18.95 2.77 9.04
N PRO A 57 18.24 3.23 10.08
CA PRO A 57 16.82 3.56 9.98
C PRO A 57 16.50 4.49 8.79
N ASN A 58 17.45 5.35 8.44
CA ASN A 58 17.31 6.29 7.33
C ASN A 58 17.54 5.66 5.94
N ALA A 59 18.07 4.45 5.85
CA ALA A 59 18.41 3.80 4.57
C ALA A 59 17.20 3.27 3.78
N GLY A 60 15.98 3.38 4.30
CA GLY A 60 14.77 2.83 3.68
C GLY A 60 14.34 3.53 2.40
N PHE A 61 14.48 4.85 2.35
CA PHE A 61 13.97 5.67 1.25
C PHE A 61 14.38 5.18 -0.17
N PRO A 62 15.67 4.93 -0.47
CA PRO A 62 16.09 4.49 -1.80
C PRO A 62 15.57 3.11 -2.19
N TYR A 63 15.13 2.29 -1.24
CA TYR A 63 14.51 1.00 -1.53
C TYR A 63 13.01 1.10 -1.83
N PHE A 64 12.31 2.13 -1.37
CA PHE A 64 10.91 2.35 -1.68
C PHE A 64 10.72 3.11 -3.00
N LEU A 65 11.61 4.04 -3.29
CA LEU A 65 11.50 4.96 -4.42
C LEU A 65 11.31 4.27 -5.79
N PRO A 66 12.10 3.22 -6.17
CA PRO A 66 11.95 2.58 -7.48
C PRO A 66 10.54 2.03 -7.72
N GLY A 67 9.95 1.39 -6.71
CA GLY A 67 8.60 0.85 -6.81
C GLY A 67 7.55 1.94 -6.98
N PHE A 68 7.62 3.03 -6.21
CA PHE A 68 6.67 4.12 -6.36
C PHE A 68 6.85 4.93 -7.64
N VAL A 69 8.06 5.00 -8.19
CA VAL A 69 8.30 5.54 -9.54
C VAL A 69 7.57 4.69 -10.59
N ILE A 70 7.71 3.36 -10.52
CA ILE A 70 7.01 2.45 -11.45
C ILE A 70 5.49 2.56 -11.28
N PHE A 71 5.00 2.58 -10.03
CA PHE A 71 3.57 2.78 -9.75
C PHE A 71 3.07 4.10 -10.37
N ALA A 72 3.76 5.21 -10.13
CA ALA A 72 3.39 6.51 -10.67
C ALA A 72 3.45 6.56 -12.20
N ILE A 73 4.46 5.94 -12.84
CA ILE A 73 4.55 5.85 -14.31
C ILE A 73 3.33 5.09 -14.88
N ILE A 74 2.96 3.96 -14.28
CA ILE A 74 1.84 3.16 -14.76
C ILE A 74 0.51 3.92 -14.59
N THR A 75 0.34 4.63 -13.47
CA THR A 75 -0.92 5.28 -13.10
C THR A 75 -1.08 6.66 -13.75
N LEU A 76 -0.03 7.47 -13.78
CA LEU A 76 -0.05 8.87 -14.20
C LEU A 76 0.58 9.10 -15.58
N GLY A 77 1.15 8.06 -16.19
CA GLY A 77 1.85 8.18 -17.48
C GLY A 77 0.99 8.68 -18.63
N TRP A 78 -0.33 8.65 -18.51
CA TRP A 78 -1.26 9.22 -19.49
C TRP A 78 -1.14 10.75 -19.61
N ILE A 79 -0.67 11.45 -18.57
CA ILE A 79 -0.50 12.90 -18.55
C ILE A 79 0.50 13.36 -19.64
N ARG A 80 1.41 12.48 -20.08
CA ARG A 80 2.36 12.76 -21.17
C ARG A 80 1.70 13.19 -22.48
N VAL A 81 0.44 12.79 -22.70
CA VAL A 81 -0.32 13.16 -23.89
C VAL A 81 -0.63 14.67 -23.88
N VAL A 82 -0.76 15.26 -22.70
CA VAL A 82 -0.99 16.70 -22.51
C VAL A 82 0.34 17.45 -22.48
N SER A 83 1.29 17.00 -21.63
CA SER A 83 2.61 17.61 -21.49
C SER A 83 3.60 16.63 -20.87
N ILE A 84 4.73 16.42 -21.50
CA ILE A 84 5.81 15.56 -20.98
C ILE A 84 6.41 16.17 -19.71
N ILE A 85 6.59 17.48 -19.66
CA ILE A 85 7.16 18.18 -18.50
C ILE A 85 6.22 18.05 -17.31
N ALA A 86 4.91 18.25 -17.51
CA ALA A 86 3.92 18.07 -16.47
C ALA A 86 3.88 16.62 -15.97
N ALA A 87 3.92 15.65 -16.88
CA ALA A 87 3.95 14.23 -16.52
C ALA A 87 5.17 13.87 -15.65
N LEU A 88 6.36 14.31 -16.04
CA LEU A 88 7.58 14.09 -15.25
C LEU A 88 7.48 14.73 -13.87
N GLY A 89 7.01 15.97 -13.78
CA GLY A 89 6.84 16.68 -12.52
C GLY A 89 5.89 15.94 -11.57
N VAL A 90 4.71 15.56 -12.06
CA VAL A 90 3.68 14.88 -11.24
C VAL A 90 4.14 13.47 -10.84
N ILE A 91 4.74 12.70 -11.75
CA ILE A 91 5.25 11.35 -11.47
C ILE A 91 6.32 11.40 -10.40
N LEU A 92 7.31 12.29 -10.52
CA LEU A 92 8.41 12.40 -9.56
C LEU A 92 7.90 12.87 -8.18
N THR A 93 7.01 13.87 -8.16
CA THR A 93 6.42 14.36 -6.91
C THR A 93 5.60 13.29 -6.21
N ALA A 94 4.75 12.57 -6.95
CA ALA A 94 3.94 11.49 -6.41
C ALA A 94 4.82 10.35 -5.84
N ALA A 95 5.81 9.89 -6.61
CA ALA A 95 6.73 8.85 -6.19
C ALA A 95 7.54 9.25 -4.96
N PHE A 96 8.00 10.51 -4.91
CA PHE A 96 8.72 11.04 -3.75
C PHE A 96 7.83 11.06 -2.51
N MET A 97 6.62 11.59 -2.58
CA MET A 97 5.69 11.70 -1.45
C MET A 97 5.28 10.32 -0.91
N MET A 98 4.94 9.36 -1.79
CA MET A 98 4.63 8.00 -1.39
C MET A 98 5.83 7.30 -0.73
N SER A 99 7.04 7.50 -1.28
CA SER A 99 8.27 6.95 -0.71
C SER A 99 8.59 7.57 0.65
N LEU A 100 8.35 8.86 0.80
CA LEU A 100 8.52 9.59 2.06
C LEU A 100 7.58 9.05 3.14
N THR A 101 6.31 8.83 2.79
CA THR A 101 5.30 8.25 3.70
C THR A 101 5.72 6.87 4.20
N MET A 102 6.12 5.97 3.28
CA MET A 102 6.61 4.64 3.64
C MET A 102 7.90 4.69 4.47
N TRP A 103 8.81 5.58 4.12
CA TRP A 103 10.08 5.74 4.83
C TRP A 103 9.88 6.26 6.25
N LEU A 104 9.04 7.29 6.45
CA LEU A 104 8.72 7.83 7.77
C LEU A 104 8.06 6.76 8.67
N SER A 105 7.10 6.00 8.13
CA SER A 105 6.48 4.92 8.88
C SER A 105 7.48 3.83 9.26
N ASN A 106 8.45 3.54 8.38
CA ASN A 106 9.51 2.57 8.66
C ASN A 106 10.50 3.07 9.73
N ILE A 107 10.77 4.38 9.80
CA ILE A 107 11.57 4.98 10.89
C ILE A 107 10.85 4.83 12.22
N ILE A 108 9.57 5.19 12.28
CA ILE A 108 8.75 5.06 13.50
C ILE A 108 8.72 3.59 13.94
N ARG A 109 8.50 2.67 13.00
CA ARG A 109 8.52 1.24 13.24
C ARG A 109 9.84 0.75 13.84
N SER A 110 10.97 1.24 13.35
CA SER A 110 12.30 0.83 13.84
C SER A 110 12.64 1.38 15.22
N ARG A 111 12.00 2.47 15.63
CA ARG A 111 12.21 3.13 16.94
C ARG A 111 11.19 2.69 17.99
N GLU A 112 9.91 2.68 17.62
CA GLU A 112 8.78 2.55 18.54
C GLU A 112 8.11 1.16 18.47
N GLY A 113 8.46 0.36 17.45
CA GLY A 113 7.94 -1.00 17.30
C GLY A 113 6.96 -1.18 16.15
N ILE A 114 6.54 -2.44 15.97
CA ILE A 114 5.77 -2.88 14.79
C ILE A 114 4.38 -2.23 14.74
N ILE A 115 3.69 -2.17 15.87
CA ILE A 115 2.31 -1.65 15.95
C ILE A 115 2.31 -0.16 15.61
N GLN A 116 3.20 0.62 16.23
CA GLN A 116 3.35 2.05 16.00
C GLN A 116 3.73 2.35 14.54
N GLY A 117 4.57 1.51 13.95
CA GLY A 117 4.91 1.58 12.53
C GLY A 117 3.71 1.37 11.61
N HIS A 118 2.84 0.41 11.90
CA HIS A 118 1.62 0.18 11.11
C HIS A 118 0.60 1.29 11.29
N LEU A 119 0.38 1.76 12.51
CA LEU A 119 -0.51 2.90 12.78
C LEU A 119 0.00 4.17 12.09
N SER A 120 1.30 4.44 12.18
CA SER A 120 1.88 5.61 11.50
C SER A 120 1.77 5.51 9.97
N LEU A 121 1.91 4.31 9.38
CA LEU A 121 1.69 4.10 7.95
C LEU A 121 0.27 4.51 7.54
N ILE A 122 -0.74 4.04 8.27
CA ILE A 122 -2.14 4.35 7.99
C ILE A 122 -2.38 5.86 8.09
N VAL A 123 -1.95 6.48 9.21
CA VAL A 123 -2.16 7.91 9.45
C VAL A 123 -1.44 8.76 8.41
N LEU A 124 -0.16 8.49 8.16
CA LEU A 124 0.64 9.26 7.21
C LEU A 124 0.12 9.11 5.78
N TRP A 125 -0.33 7.90 5.41
CA TRP A 125 -0.86 7.66 4.06
C TRP A 125 -2.20 8.36 3.83
N LEU A 126 -3.14 8.25 4.77
CA LEU A 126 -4.42 8.96 4.69
C LEU A 126 -4.22 10.48 4.71
N THR A 127 -3.27 10.98 5.51
CA THR A 127 -2.91 12.40 5.54
C THR A 127 -2.35 12.85 4.19
N PHE A 128 -1.45 12.06 3.60
CA PHE A 128 -0.90 12.32 2.28
C PHE A 128 -2.01 12.40 1.21
N GLU A 129 -2.92 11.44 1.17
CA GLU A 129 -4.04 11.46 0.22
C GLU A 129 -4.98 12.66 0.45
N PHE A 130 -5.26 13.00 1.73
CA PHE A 130 -6.05 14.18 2.05
C PHE A 130 -5.39 15.47 1.57
N VAL A 131 -4.08 15.61 1.75
CA VAL A 131 -3.31 16.76 1.24
C VAL A 131 -3.37 16.82 -0.28
N CYS A 132 -3.23 15.67 -0.98
CA CYS A 132 -3.38 15.61 -2.44
C CYS A 132 -4.76 16.07 -2.93
N LEU A 133 -5.83 15.78 -2.19
CA LEU A 133 -7.18 16.25 -2.52
C LEU A 133 -7.34 17.77 -2.38
N LYS A 134 -6.59 18.39 -1.46
CA LYS A 134 -6.66 19.84 -1.20
C LYS A 134 -5.76 20.66 -2.11
N ILE A 135 -4.72 20.06 -2.65
CA ILE A 135 -3.74 20.73 -3.53
C ILE A 135 -3.86 20.14 -4.95
N PRO A 136 -4.54 20.82 -5.89
CA PRO A 136 -4.83 20.28 -7.22
C PRO A 136 -3.60 19.82 -8.01
N VAL A 137 -2.45 20.45 -7.77
CA VAL A 137 -1.18 20.12 -8.44
C VAL A 137 -0.63 18.75 -8.02
N LEU A 138 -1.01 18.25 -6.81
CA LEU A 138 -0.50 16.98 -6.26
C LEU A 138 -1.24 15.73 -6.74
N SER A 139 -2.10 15.85 -7.76
CA SER A 139 -2.76 14.70 -8.40
C SER A 139 -3.63 13.84 -7.46
N PRO A 140 -4.92 14.14 -7.33
CA PRO A 140 -5.86 13.35 -6.53
C PRO A 140 -6.13 11.95 -7.10
N TRP A 141 -5.66 11.65 -8.32
CA TRP A 141 -5.97 10.41 -9.03
C TRP A 141 -5.25 9.17 -8.50
N ILE A 142 -4.22 9.33 -7.65
CA ILE A 142 -3.42 8.23 -7.10
C ILE A 142 -3.89 7.74 -5.73
N ASN A 143 -5.03 8.23 -5.23
CA ASN A 143 -5.60 7.71 -3.99
C ASN A 143 -5.86 6.21 -4.15
N LEU A 144 -5.34 5.38 -3.23
CA LEU A 144 -5.44 3.92 -3.34
C LEU A 144 -6.89 3.44 -3.45
N GLY A 145 -7.81 4.07 -2.71
CA GLY A 145 -9.24 3.76 -2.78
C GLY A 145 -9.82 3.91 -4.18
N ASN A 146 -9.30 4.80 -5.02
CA ASN A 146 -9.75 4.96 -6.40
C ASN A 146 -9.42 3.73 -7.28
N GLY A 147 -8.37 2.98 -6.94
CA GLY A 147 -8.00 1.77 -7.67
C GLY A 147 -9.03 0.64 -7.56
N LEU A 148 -9.91 0.68 -6.55
CA LEU A 148 -11.04 -0.25 -6.39
C LEU A 148 -12.31 0.20 -7.14
N ALA A 149 -12.34 1.37 -7.78
CA ALA A 149 -13.55 1.95 -8.36
C ALA A 149 -14.24 1.07 -9.42
N LYS A 150 -13.49 0.17 -10.06
CA LYS A 150 -14.04 -0.79 -11.03
C LYS A 150 -14.76 -1.97 -10.37
N ASP A 151 -14.42 -2.30 -9.15
CA ASP A 151 -14.97 -3.44 -8.41
C ASP A 151 -16.17 -2.98 -7.56
N ILE A 152 -17.21 -2.46 -8.24
CA ILE A 152 -18.40 -1.84 -7.62
C ILE A 152 -19.00 -2.71 -6.53
N GLY A 153 -19.07 -4.03 -6.72
CA GLY A 153 -19.59 -4.98 -5.73
C GLY A 153 -18.81 -5.01 -4.42
N LEU A 154 -17.53 -4.59 -4.42
CA LEU A 154 -16.66 -4.56 -3.24
C LEU A 154 -16.71 -3.24 -2.48
N ILE A 155 -17.16 -2.16 -3.12
CA ILE A 155 -17.05 -0.79 -2.59
C ILE A 155 -18.40 -0.14 -2.24
N GLN A 156 -19.47 -0.90 -2.11
CA GLN A 156 -20.82 -0.39 -1.77
C GLN A 156 -20.85 0.48 -0.50
N TRP A 157 -19.91 0.28 0.41
CA TRP A 157 -19.76 1.04 1.65
C TRP A 157 -19.03 2.39 1.48
N TYR A 158 -18.57 2.73 0.26
CA TYR A 158 -17.97 4.04 -0.04
C TYR A 158 -18.96 5.19 0.14
N ASP A 159 -20.26 4.93 0.08
CA ASP A 159 -21.30 5.92 0.35
C ASP A 159 -21.16 6.52 1.76
N VAL A 160 -20.62 5.75 2.72
CA VAL A 160 -20.43 6.19 4.10
C VAL A 160 -19.01 6.70 4.36
N THR A 161 -17.99 6.03 3.82
CA THR A 161 -16.59 6.27 4.18
C THR A 161 -15.77 7.00 3.11
N GLY A 162 -16.33 7.14 1.92
CA GLY A 162 -15.60 7.65 0.76
C GLY A 162 -14.41 6.77 0.36
N THR A 163 -13.59 7.28 -0.53
CA THR A 163 -12.37 6.61 -1.01
C THR A 163 -11.33 6.40 0.09
N ALA A 164 -11.33 7.26 1.12
CA ALA A 164 -10.43 7.13 2.27
C ALA A 164 -10.63 5.81 3.03
N GLY A 165 -11.89 5.35 3.15
CA GLY A 165 -12.19 4.03 3.70
C GLY A 165 -11.60 2.91 2.84
N GLY A 166 -11.65 3.02 1.51
CA GLY A 166 -11.01 2.08 0.60
C GLY A 166 -9.51 2.00 0.79
N THR A 167 -8.85 3.15 0.91
CA THR A 167 -7.42 3.21 1.23
C THR A 167 -7.12 2.55 2.56
N LEU A 168 -7.93 2.83 3.61
CA LEU A 168 -7.78 2.17 4.90
C LEU A 168 -7.89 0.65 4.78
N TRP A 169 -8.87 0.15 4.06
CA TRP A 169 -9.06 -1.28 3.85
C TRP A 169 -7.88 -1.92 3.12
N ILE A 170 -7.38 -1.28 2.06
CA ILE A 170 -6.19 -1.72 1.32
C ILE A 170 -4.99 -1.82 2.27
N LEU A 171 -4.71 -0.77 3.04
CA LEU A 171 -3.57 -0.76 3.96
C LEU A 171 -3.69 -1.84 5.05
N LEU A 172 -4.87 -1.98 5.66
CA LEU A 172 -5.12 -3.02 6.67
C LEU A 172 -4.94 -4.43 6.10
N SER A 173 -5.45 -4.71 4.89
CA SER A 173 -5.30 -6.00 4.23
C SER A 173 -3.84 -6.33 3.95
N ASN A 174 -3.07 -5.36 3.46
CA ASN A 174 -1.64 -5.54 3.19
C ASN A 174 -0.82 -5.74 4.48
N ILE A 175 -1.11 -4.98 5.53
CA ILE A 175 -0.48 -5.15 6.85
C ILE A 175 -0.77 -6.55 7.37
N PHE A 176 -2.03 -6.97 7.34
CA PHE A 176 -2.45 -8.31 7.74
C PHE A 176 -1.67 -9.39 7.00
N LEU A 177 -1.65 -9.34 5.66
CA LEU A 177 -0.95 -10.32 4.83
C LEU A 177 0.55 -10.33 5.08
N SER A 178 1.18 -9.16 5.25
CA SER A 178 2.61 -9.08 5.52
C SER A 178 2.98 -9.70 6.88
N GLU A 179 2.15 -9.49 7.91
CA GLU A 179 2.36 -10.10 9.23
C GLU A 179 2.07 -11.61 9.21
N LEU A 180 1.04 -12.04 8.47
CA LEU A 180 0.76 -13.46 8.26
C LEU A 180 1.98 -14.17 7.63
N LEU A 181 2.53 -13.61 6.56
CA LEU A 181 3.72 -14.13 5.88
C LEU A 181 4.96 -14.15 6.81
N ALA A 182 5.08 -13.14 7.68
CA ALA A 182 6.16 -13.08 8.67
C ALA A 182 6.05 -14.15 9.76
N MET A 183 4.84 -14.65 10.03
CA MET A 183 4.54 -15.65 11.06
C MET A 183 4.60 -17.09 10.56
N LEU A 184 4.39 -17.35 9.28
CA LEU A 184 4.41 -18.70 8.71
C LEU A 184 5.65 -19.52 9.10
N PRO A 185 6.86 -18.96 9.18
CA PRO A 185 8.04 -19.69 9.64
C PRO A 185 8.04 -19.99 11.14
N ALA A 186 7.25 -19.26 11.94
CA ALA A 186 7.28 -19.31 13.40
C ALA A 186 6.19 -20.19 14.04
N ARG A 187 5.25 -20.77 13.26
CA ARG A 187 4.15 -21.67 13.69
C ARG A 187 3.37 -21.17 14.92
N ASN A 188 3.09 -19.86 15.01
CA ASN A 188 2.39 -19.29 16.18
C ASN A 188 0.88 -19.14 15.87
N SER A 189 0.13 -20.22 16.14
CA SER A 189 -1.30 -20.41 15.78
C SER A 189 -2.26 -19.33 16.35
N LYS A 190 -1.99 -18.79 17.54
CA LYS A 190 -2.90 -17.83 18.20
C LYS A 190 -2.97 -16.47 17.53
N ARG A 191 -1.86 -15.99 16.92
CA ARG A 191 -1.83 -14.71 16.20
C ARG A 191 -2.49 -14.81 14.83
N ILE A 192 -2.40 -15.95 14.17
CA ILE A 192 -3.06 -16.23 12.90
C ILE A 192 -4.59 -16.17 13.06
N LEU A 193 -5.11 -16.74 14.17
CA LEU A 193 -6.54 -16.74 14.47
C LEU A 193 -7.09 -15.32 14.72
N PHE A 194 -6.38 -14.49 15.47
CA PHE A 194 -6.77 -13.10 15.75
C PHE A 194 -6.83 -12.26 14.46
N LEU A 195 -5.86 -12.45 13.58
CA LEU A 195 -5.75 -11.72 12.32
C LEU A 195 -6.82 -12.18 11.31
N SER A 196 -7.17 -13.47 11.26
CA SER A 196 -8.23 -13.98 10.38
C SER A 196 -9.62 -13.47 10.76
N PHE A 197 -9.87 -13.23 12.05
CA PHE A 197 -11.14 -12.68 12.54
C PHE A 197 -11.37 -11.24 12.08
N PHE A 198 -10.31 -10.42 12.03
CA PHE A 198 -10.39 -9.00 11.63
C PHE A 198 -10.66 -8.84 10.13
N CYS A 199 -10.08 -9.70 9.28
CA CYS A 199 -10.28 -9.67 7.83
C CYS A 199 -11.63 -10.31 7.44
N GLY A 200 -12.04 -11.39 8.11
CA GLY A 200 -13.30 -12.10 7.85
C GLY A 200 -14.54 -11.30 8.21
N GLY A 201 -14.48 -10.46 9.25
CA GLY A 201 -15.62 -9.66 9.71
C GLY A 201 -16.06 -8.58 8.73
N CYS A 202 -15.13 -7.94 8.01
CA CYS A 202 -15.46 -6.96 6.97
C CYS A 202 -16.00 -7.62 5.71
N PHE A 203 -15.46 -8.78 5.33
CA PHE A 203 -15.88 -9.51 4.13
C PHE A 203 -17.27 -10.15 4.30
N ALA A 204 -17.55 -10.75 5.46
CA ALA A 204 -18.84 -11.36 5.75
C ALA A 204 -20.00 -10.36 5.76
N ARG A 205 -19.79 -9.15 6.27
CA ARG A 205 -20.82 -8.08 6.33
C ARG A 205 -21.19 -7.59 4.91
N ASN A 206 -20.27 -7.58 3.96
CA ASN A 206 -20.52 -7.21 2.57
C ASN A 206 -21.26 -8.30 1.80
N LEU A 207 -20.96 -9.57 2.05
CA LEU A 207 -21.68 -10.69 1.42
C LEU A 207 -23.14 -10.76 1.88
N ILE A 208 -23.43 -10.41 3.13
CA ILE A 208 -24.82 -10.37 3.65
C ILE A 208 -25.62 -9.26 2.96
N LYS A 209 -25.05 -8.04 2.82
CA LYS A 209 -25.71 -6.93 2.10
C LYS A 209 -25.99 -7.24 0.63
N LEU A 210 -25.09 -7.94 -0.06
CA LEU A 210 -25.31 -8.35 -1.45
C LEU A 210 -26.44 -9.39 -1.59
N LYS A 211 -26.66 -10.21 -0.58
CA LYS A 211 -27.74 -11.20 -0.57
C LYS A 211 -29.10 -10.54 -0.35
N ASP A 212 -29.17 -9.50 0.48
CA ASP A 212 -30.40 -8.76 0.78
C ASP A 212 -30.83 -7.81 -0.35
N GLN A 213 -29.93 -7.41 -1.26
CA GLN A 213 -30.25 -6.60 -2.44
C GLN A 213 -30.74 -7.43 -3.65
N ASN A 214 -30.52 -8.74 -3.63
CA ASN A 214 -30.94 -9.66 -4.69
C ASN A 214 -32.15 -10.53 -4.31
N ALA A 215 -32.75 -10.26 -3.18
CA ALA A 215 -34.01 -10.84 -2.71
C ALA A 215 -35.17 -9.84 -2.76
#